data_f5236a4bc5bd0de9382f6f83b1808217
#
_entry.id   f5236a4bc5bd0de9382f6f83b1808217
#
_cell.length_a   1.000
_cell.length_b   1.000
_cell.length_c   1.000
_cell.angle_alpha   90.00
_cell.angle_beta   90.00
_cell.angle_gamma   90.00
#
_symmetry.space_group_name_H-M   'P 1'
#
loop_
_entity.id
_entity.type
_entity.pdbx_description
1 polymer ?
#
loop_
_entity_poly.entity_id
_entity_poly.type
_entity_poly.pdbx_seq_one_letter_code
_entity_poly.pdbx_strand_id
1 'polypeptide(L)'
;SEVGDDTLILCPKCGYAANIEKAACKPDVALDKDGNPQVATDKSVEEIPTPDVKTIDDLAAFLQTTPQAFIKTLIYKVINCGLDLSAHPSCKKLEKIDSDAGSYYPASFVAVCIRGDLDVNETKLAAILKASDVELASDEDVERITTAPVGFAGPVKLENAPIIVDNSVMTMHDCVTGGLKKDVHFVHVEPNRDFTPFMVTDVRTVKPGDICPDCGAEFYSKKGNELGHIFKLGDKYTKSMNVTYLDVNGKLQTPIMGCYGI
;
A
#
# COMPACT_ATOMS: atom_id res chain seq x y z
N SER A 1 -12.37 -25.74 4.62
CA SER A 1 -13.12 -25.79 5.89
C SER A 1 -13.96 -24.52 6.03
N GLU A 2 -15.19 -24.59 6.54
CA GLU A 2 -16.03 -23.43 6.80
C GLU A 2 -15.58 -22.66 8.06
N VAL A 3 -14.73 -23.27 8.87
CA VAL A 3 -14.24 -22.80 10.18
C VAL A 3 -12.74 -22.44 10.18
N GLY A 4 -12.14 -22.25 9.01
CA GLY A 4 -10.72 -21.89 8.92
C GLY A 4 -10.47 -20.41 9.27
N ASP A 5 -9.30 -20.12 9.86
CA ASP A 5 -8.90 -18.76 10.22
C ASP A 5 -8.43 -17.99 8.99
N ASP A 6 -7.73 -18.66 8.07
CA ASP A 6 -7.21 -18.02 6.86
C ASP A 6 -8.27 -17.84 5.78
N THR A 7 -8.12 -16.74 5.03
CA THR A 7 -8.89 -16.52 3.81
C THR A 7 -8.01 -16.77 2.60
N LEU A 8 -8.40 -17.77 1.79
CA LEU A 8 -7.71 -18.12 0.56
C LEU A 8 -8.45 -17.52 -0.64
N ILE A 9 -7.70 -16.90 -1.53
CA ILE A 9 -8.14 -16.38 -2.83
C ILE A 9 -7.79 -17.42 -3.89
N LEU A 10 -8.79 -17.88 -4.64
CA LEU A 10 -8.69 -19.02 -5.53
C LEU A 10 -9.24 -18.65 -6.92
N CYS A 11 -8.52 -19.09 -7.96
CA CYS A 11 -9.01 -19.00 -9.33
C CYS A 11 -9.65 -20.32 -9.77
N PRO A 12 -10.89 -20.32 -10.27
CA PRO A 12 -11.56 -21.53 -10.70
C PRO A 12 -10.98 -22.11 -12.01
N LYS A 13 -10.19 -21.33 -12.79
CA LYS A 13 -9.77 -21.67 -14.13
C LYS A 13 -8.31 -22.14 -14.23
N CYS A 14 -7.36 -21.47 -13.60
CA CYS A 14 -5.93 -21.76 -13.77
C CYS A 14 -5.27 -22.40 -12.53
N GLY A 15 -6.02 -22.59 -11.43
CA GLY A 15 -5.48 -23.15 -10.20
C GLY A 15 -4.65 -22.16 -9.36
N TYR A 16 -4.63 -20.85 -9.69
CA TYR A 16 -4.04 -19.84 -8.81
C TYR A 16 -4.68 -19.93 -7.43
N ALA A 17 -3.83 -19.96 -6.40
CA ALA A 17 -4.25 -19.98 -4.99
C ALA A 17 -3.25 -19.19 -4.15
N ALA A 18 -3.75 -18.30 -3.32
CA ALA A 18 -2.93 -17.54 -2.38
C ALA A 18 -3.73 -17.18 -1.12
N ASN A 19 -3.03 -17.01 0.01
CA ASN A 19 -3.60 -16.36 1.17
C ASN A 19 -3.90 -14.88 0.82
N ILE A 20 -4.98 -14.33 1.36
CA ILE A 20 -5.41 -12.95 1.12
C ILE A 20 -4.30 -11.93 1.37
N GLU A 21 -3.40 -12.21 2.31
CA GLU A 21 -2.24 -11.36 2.62
C GLU A 21 -1.22 -11.25 1.47
N LYS A 22 -1.22 -12.21 0.54
CA LYS A 22 -0.26 -12.32 -0.56
C LYS A 22 -0.92 -12.30 -1.94
N ALA A 23 -2.23 -12.49 -1.99
CA ALA A 23 -2.95 -12.56 -3.26
C ALA A 23 -2.75 -11.29 -4.08
N ALA A 24 -2.46 -11.46 -5.38
CA ALA A 24 -2.39 -10.38 -6.36
C ALA A 24 -3.56 -10.48 -7.33
N CYS A 25 -4.02 -9.36 -7.86
CA CYS A 25 -5.04 -9.34 -8.90
C CYS A 25 -4.62 -8.41 -10.05
N LYS A 26 -5.25 -8.60 -11.20
CA LYS A 26 -5.09 -7.68 -12.32
C LYS A 26 -5.76 -6.35 -11.94
N PRO A 27 -5.10 -5.19 -12.15
CA PRO A 27 -5.76 -3.91 -12.01
C PRO A 27 -6.97 -3.83 -12.95
N ASP A 28 -8.09 -3.44 -12.41
CA ASP A 28 -9.31 -3.16 -13.15
C ASP A 28 -9.34 -1.70 -13.61
N VAL A 29 -10.09 -1.43 -14.65
CA VAL A 29 -10.30 -0.07 -15.14
C VAL A 29 -11.29 0.62 -14.21
N ALA A 30 -10.96 1.82 -13.74
CA ALA A 30 -11.88 2.62 -12.94
C ALA A 30 -13.07 3.09 -13.80
N LEU A 31 -14.28 3.00 -13.22
CA LEU A 31 -15.51 3.37 -13.90
C LEU A 31 -16.05 4.70 -13.38
N ASP A 32 -16.70 5.44 -14.26
CA ASP A 32 -17.48 6.63 -13.89
C ASP A 32 -18.84 6.24 -13.27
N LYS A 33 -19.65 7.24 -12.92
CA LYS A 33 -20.98 7.04 -12.32
C LYS A 33 -21.97 6.33 -13.24
N ASP A 34 -21.74 6.35 -14.53
CA ASP A 34 -22.61 5.74 -15.56
C ASP A 34 -22.11 4.34 -15.95
N GLY A 35 -21.03 3.85 -15.31
CA GLY A 35 -20.43 2.54 -15.55
C GLY A 35 -19.49 2.48 -16.77
N ASN A 36 -19.10 3.62 -17.32
CA ASN A 36 -18.14 3.68 -18.41
C ASN A 36 -16.70 3.83 -17.87
N PRO A 37 -15.68 3.41 -18.61
CA PRO A 37 -14.30 3.71 -18.27
C PRO A 37 -14.09 5.23 -18.09
N GLN A 38 -13.41 5.60 -17.00
CA GLN A 38 -13.05 7.00 -16.77
C GLN A 38 -12.18 7.53 -17.89
N VAL A 39 -12.32 8.81 -18.20
CA VAL A 39 -11.60 9.49 -19.30
C VAL A 39 -10.75 10.61 -18.73
N ALA A 40 -9.52 10.72 -19.24
CA ALA A 40 -8.59 11.77 -18.84
C ALA A 40 -9.16 13.18 -19.09
N THR A 41 -8.87 14.10 -18.17
CA THR A 41 -9.32 15.48 -18.24
C THR A 41 -8.16 16.44 -18.50
N ASP A 42 -8.40 17.43 -19.35
CA ASP A 42 -7.48 18.56 -19.60
C ASP A 42 -7.67 19.69 -18.58
N LYS A 43 -8.67 19.59 -17.70
CA LYS A 43 -8.91 20.60 -16.67
C LYS A 43 -7.76 20.61 -15.67
N SER A 44 -7.45 21.81 -15.17
CA SER A 44 -6.51 21.98 -14.06
C SER A 44 -7.15 21.55 -12.74
N VAL A 45 -6.31 21.13 -11.80
CA VAL A 45 -6.74 20.84 -10.43
C VAL A 45 -7.44 22.07 -9.85
N GLU A 46 -8.61 21.85 -9.27
CA GLU A 46 -9.42 22.87 -8.61
C GLU A 46 -9.69 22.50 -7.15
N GLU A 47 -9.61 23.48 -6.26
CA GLU A 47 -10.02 23.33 -4.86
C GLU A 47 -11.53 23.55 -4.75
N ILE A 48 -12.24 22.59 -4.13
CA ILE A 48 -13.66 22.72 -3.83
C ILE A 48 -13.93 22.60 -2.33
N PRO A 49 -14.83 23.42 -1.77
CA PRO A 49 -15.26 23.28 -0.38
C PRO A 49 -16.18 22.08 -0.22
N THR A 50 -15.90 21.26 0.79
CA THR A 50 -16.68 20.07 1.15
C THR A 50 -16.93 20.05 2.65
N PRO A 51 -17.74 20.98 3.17
CA PRO A 51 -17.95 21.13 4.59
C PRO A 51 -18.60 19.91 5.21
N ASP A 52 -18.08 19.47 6.37
CA ASP A 52 -18.59 18.36 7.17
C ASP A 52 -18.61 16.98 6.46
N VAL A 53 -17.92 16.83 5.33
CA VAL A 53 -17.83 15.59 4.55
C VAL A 53 -16.44 14.99 4.70
N LYS A 54 -16.34 13.80 5.32
CA LYS A 54 -15.05 13.15 5.65
C LYS A 54 -14.90 11.76 5.08
N THR A 55 -16.00 11.03 4.90
CA THR A 55 -15.95 9.66 4.39
C THR A 55 -16.06 9.64 2.87
N ILE A 56 -15.52 8.59 2.24
CA ILE A 56 -15.63 8.42 0.78
C ILE A 56 -17.10 8.33 0.35
N ASP A 57 -17.95 7.65 1.12
CA ASP A 57 -19.36 7.50 0.77
C ASP A 57 -20.12 8.84 0.86
N ASP A 58 -19.88 9.63 1.90
CA ASP A 58 -20.46 10.98 2.03
C ASP A 58 -20.00 11.90 0.90
N LEU A 59 -18.70 11.84 0.55
CA LEU A 59 -18.14 12.60 -0.57
C LEU A 59 -18.75 12.16 -1.91
N ALA A 60 -18.93 10.86 -2.13
CA ALA A 60 -19.54 10.32 -3.33
C ALA A 60 -20.99 10.81 -3.46
N ALA A 61 -21.74 10.82 -2.36
CA ALA A 61 -23.09 11.38 -2.34
C ALA A 61 -23.10 12.90 -2.58
N PHE A 62 -22.21 13.65 -1.94
CA PHE A 62 -22.09 15.11 -2.09
C PHE A 62 -21.75 15.52 -3.51
N LEU A 63 -20.80 14.84 -4.16
CA LEU A 63 -20.35 15.12 -5.52
C LEU A 63 -21.16 14.37 -6.60
N GLN A 64 -22.15 13.57 -6.21
CA GLN A 64 -23.01 12.77 -7.10
C GLN A 64 -22.18 11.85 -8.03
N THR A 65 -21.18 11.19 -7.45
CA THR A 65 -20.27 10.26 -8.13
C THR A 65 -20.17 8.91 -7.40
N THR A 66 -19.22 8.08 -7.74
CA THR A 66 -18.97 6.77 -7.10
C THR A 66 -17.67 6.76 -6.32
N PRO A 67 -17.48 5.83 -5.35
CA PRO A 67 -16.22 5.66 -4.65
C PRO A 67 -15.00 5.46 -5.57
N GLN A 68 -15.19 4.98 -6.79
CA GLN A 68 -14.11 4.80 -7.78
C GLN A 68 -13.55 6.11 -8.34
N ALA A 69 -14.21 7.24 -8.13
CA ALA A 69 -13.70 8.55 -8.53
C ALA A 69 -12.66 9.13 -7.55
N PHE A 70 -12.48 8.51 -6.39
CA PHE A 70 -11.63 9.06 -5.32
C PHE A 70 -10.28 8.37 -5.22
N ILE A 71 -9.23 9.18 -5.05
CA ILE A 71 -7.93 8.70 -4.56
C ILE A 71 -7.93 8.88 -3.03
N LYS A 72 -8.08 7.77 -2.31
CA LYS A 72 -7.98 7.70 -0.86
C LYS A 72 -6.51 7.70 -0.48
N THR A 73 -6.09 8.61 0.39
CA THR A 73 -4.71 8.74 0.87
C THR A 73 -4.66 8.43 2.35
N LEU A 74 -3.94 7.38 2.71
CA LEU A 74 -3.73 6.92 4.08
C LEU A 74 -2.27 7.15 4.47
N ILE A 75 -2.05 7.65 5.68
CA ILE A 75 -0.71 7.82 6.22
C ILE A 75 -0.39 6.62 7.11
N TYR A 76 0.73 5.96 6.81
CA TYR A 76 1.23 4.83 7.58
C TYR A 76 2.54 5.18 8.27
N LYS A 77 2.63 4.84 9.54
CA LYS A 77 3.88 4.77 10.27
C LYS A 77 4.60 3.49 9.91
N VAL A 78 5.87 3.60 9.56
CA VAL A 78 6.71 2.47 9.12
C VAL A 78 7.76 2.17 10.17
N ILE A 79 7.83 0.93 10.60
CA ILE A 79 8.73 0.47 11.66
C ILE A 79 9.91 -0.27 11.00
N ASN A 80 11.13 0.21 11.22
CA ASN A 80 12.36 -0.36 10.67
C ASN A 80 12.30 -0.54 9.13
N CYS A 81 12.08 0.56 8.40
CA CYS A 81 12.08 0.53 6.94
C CYS A 81 13.43 0.10 6.38
N GLY A 82 13.44 -0.95 5.56
CA GLY A 82 14.64 -1.48 4.91
C GLY A 82 14.89 -0.88 3.51
N LEU A 83 14.01 0.03 3.02
CA LEU A 83 14.23 0.74 1.77
C LEU A 83 14.86 2.10 2.03
N ASP A 84 15.76 2.49 1.13
CA ASP A 84 16.25 3.87 1.05
C ASP A 84 15.17 4.74 0.40
N LEU A 85 14.41 5.46 1.24
CA LEU A 85 13.41 6.41 0.79
C LEU A 85 13.99 7.81 0.54
N SER A 86 15.29 8.02 0.80
CA SER A 86 15.96 9.33 0.70
C SER A 86 16.09 9.84 -0.74
N ALA A 87 15.93 8.95 -1.73
CA ALA A 87 15.96 9.32 -3.15
C ALA A 87 14.78 10.23 -3.56
N HIS A 88 13.68 10.25 -2.79
CA HIS A 88 12.53 11.10 -3.08
C HIS A 88 12.73 12.52 -2.52
N PRO A 89 12.37 13.59 -3.25
CA PRO A 89 12.53 14.97 -2.79
C PRO A 89 11.88 15.27 -1.43
N SER A 90 10.75 14.64 -1.12
CA SER A 90 10.06 14.78 0.17
C SER A 90 10.78 14.09 1.33
N CYS A 91 11.72 13.18 1.03
CA CYS A 91 12.45 12.40 2.03
C CYS A 91 13.82 13.01 2.40
N LYS A 92 14.16 14.20 1.94
CA LYS A 92 15.46 14.85 2.18
C LYS A 92 15.82 15.04 3.66
N LYS A 93 14.90 14.79 4.58
CA LYS A 93 15.10 14.89 6.04
C LYS A 93 15.28 13.54 6.73
N LEU A 94 15.26 12.43 6.01
CA LEU A 94 15.48 11.11 6.60
C LEU A 94 16.97 10.92 6.83
N GLU A 95 17.38 10.91 8.08
CA GLU A 95 18.74 10.57 8.47
C GLU A 95 18.93 9.07 8.43
N LYS A 96 19.99 8.64 7.76
CA LYS A 96 20.45 7.26 7.78
C LYS A 96 20.98 6.93 9.16
N ILE A 97 20.49 5.87 9.78
CA ILE A 97 21.04 5.35 11.03
C ILE A 97 21.93 4.17 10.68
N ASP A 98 23.22 4.29 11.02
CA ASP A 98 24.18 3.20 10.94
C ASP A 98 24.21 2.47 12.28
N SER A 99 23.99 1.16 12.26
CA SER A 99 24.07 0.27 13.41
C SER A 99 24.96 -0.92 13.08
N ASP A 100 25.40 -1.65 14.09
CA ASP A 100 26.17 -2.89 13.92
C ASP A 100 25.42 -3.95 13.10
N ALA A 101 24.10 -3.84 13.02
CA ALA A 101 23.22 -4.71 12.23
C ALA A 101 23.02 -4.25 10.78
N GLY A 102 23.64 -3.13 10.39
CA GLY A 102 23.53 -2.51 9.07
C GLY A 102 22.88 -1.12 9.10
N SER A 103 22.90 -0.47 7.95
CA SER A 103 22.29 0.85 7.80
C SER A 103 20.79 0.70 7.54
N TYR A 104 19.99 1.47 8.25
CA TYR A 104 18.55 1.57 8.00
C TYR A 104 18.10 3.03 8.03
N TYR A 105 17.02 3.30 7.31
CA TYR A 105 16.38 4.60 7.34
C TYR A 105 15.15 4.47 8.23
N PRO A 106 15.05 5.20 9.34
CA PRO A 106 13.80 5.30 10.07
C PRO A 106 12.85 6.19 9.26
N ALA A 107 12.37 5.67 8.14
CA ALA A 107 11.24 6.29 7.49
C ALA A 107 10.08 6.17 8.46
N SER A 108 9.77 7.24 9.13
CA SER A 108 8.70 7.24 10.09
C SER A 108 7.35 7.08 9.43
N PHE A 109 7.15 7.61 8.18
CA PHE A 109 5.84 7.69 7.57
C PHE A 109 5.89 7.61 6.04
N VAL A 110 4.88 6.97 5.46
CA VAL A 110 4.60 6.97 4.02
C VAL A 110 3.12 7.33 3.78
N ALA A 111 2.84 7.97 2.66
CA ALA A 111 1.48 8.18 2.18
C ALA A 111 1.13 7.08 1.18
N VAL A 112 0.05 6.36 1.41
CA VAL A 112 -0.43 5.30 0.52
C VAL A 112 -1.68 5.76 -0.18
N CYS A 113 -1.63 5.84 -1.50
CA CYS A 113 -2.75 6.23 -2.36
C CYS A 113 -3.38 5.00 -2.98
N ILE A 114 -4.67 4.84 -2.80
CA ILE A 114 -5.46 3.74 -3.33
C ILE A 114 -6.82 4.23 -3.80
N ARG A 115 -7.46 3.55 -4.74
CA ARG A 115 -8.82 3.89 -5.20
C ARG A 115 -9.81 3.79 -4.04
N GLY A 116 -10.79 4.68 -3.97
CA GLY A 116 -11.64 4.88 -2.80
C GLY A 116 -12.49 3.69 -2.38
N ASP A 117 -12.82 2.77 -3.32
CA ASP A 117 -13.57 1.53 -3.07
C ASP A 117 -12.70 0.35 -2.59
N LEU A 118 -11.37 0.53 -2.53
CA LEU A 118 -10.40 -0.49 -2.19
C LEU A 118 -9.76 -0.26 -0.82
N ASP A 119 -9.16 -1.30 -0.26
CA ASP A 119 -8.48 -1.27 1.04
C ASP A 119 -7.02 -1.68 0.91
N VAL A 120 -6.16 -1.02 1.69
CA VAL A 120 -4.74 -1.33 1.76
C VAL A 120 -4.53 -2.65 2.51
N ASN A 121 -3.63 -3.47 2.01
CA ASN A 121 -3.13 -4.66 2.67
C ASN A 121 -1.80 -4.33 3.36
N GLU A 122 -1.84 -4.21 4.67
CA GLU A 122 -0.68 -3.82 5.49
C GLU A 122 0.47 -4.82 5.39
N THR A 123 0.16 -6.13 5.28
CA THR A 123 1.19 -7.18 5.10
C THR A 123 1.94 -6.99 3.78
N LYS A 124 1.25 -6.67 2.68
CA LYS A 124 1.90 -6.34 1.41
C LYS A 124 2.74 -5.07 1.53
N LEU A 125 2.19 -4.03 2.14
CA LEU A 125 2.87 -2.75 2.33
C LEU A 125 4.16 -2.93 3.13
N ALA A 126 4.11 -3.64 4.26
CA ALA A 126 5.29 -3.94 5.08
C ALA A 126 6.35 -4.72 4.29
N ALA A 127 5.93 -5.73 3.51
CA ALA A 127 6.84 -6.52 2.70
C ALA A 127 7.53 -5.69 1.60
N ILE A 128 6.80 -4.79 0.93
CA ILE A 128 7.33 -3.91 -0.12
C ILE A 128 8.32 -2.91 0.47
N LEU A 129 8.03 -2.33 1.61
CA LEU A 129 8.90 -1.40 2.34
C LEU A 129 10.06 -2.11 3.04
N LYS A 130 10.09 -3.45 3.03
CA LYS A 130 11.02 -4.27 3.83
C LYS A 130 11.02 -3.84 5.30
N ALA A 131 9.87 -3.47 5.80
CA ALA A 131 9.66 -3.00 7.15
C ALA A 131 9.38 -4.17 8.10
N SER A 132 9.64 -3.97 9.38
CA SER A 132 9.24 -4.94 10.40
C SER A 132 7.74 -4.93 10.61
N ASP A 133 7.12 -3.75 10.50
CA ASP A 133 5.68 -3.55 10.63
C ASP A 133 5.26 -2.21 10.02
N VAL A 134 3.96 -2.06 9.77
CA VAL A 134 3.32 -0.80 9.38
C VAL A 134 2.03 -0.62 10.18
N GLU A 135 1.75 0.59 10.62
CA GLU A 135 0.57 0.94 11.40
C GLU A 135 -0.06 2.21 10.81
N LEU A 136 -1.40 2.32 10.83
CA LEU A 136 -2.04 3.59 10.51
C LEU A 136 -1.52 4.67 11.46
N ALA A 137 -1.17 5.82 10.91
CA ALA A 137 -0.70 6.95 11.69
C ALA A 137 -1.80 7.50 12.62
N SER A 138 -1.41 8.00 13.78
CA SER A 138 -2.34 8.71 14.66
C SER A 138 -2.85 10.00 14.01
N ASP A 139 -4.00 10.50 14.46
CA ASP A 139 -4.58 11.75 13.96
C ASP A 139 -3.59 12.92 14.05
N GLU A 140 -2.82 12.98 15.15
CA GLU A 140 -1.77 13.99 15.37
C GLU A 140 -0.64 13.88 14.34
N ASP A 141 -0.21 12.64 14.02
CA ASP A 141 0.81 12.40 13.01
C ASP A 141 0.30 12.72 11.60
N VAL A 142 -0.95 12.36 11.28
CA VAL A 142 -1.59 12.73 10.01
C VAL A 142 -1.59 14.25 9.84
N GLU A 143 -2.05 14.99 10.85
CA GLU A 143 -2.10 16.46 10.78
C GLU A 143 -0.70 17.08 10.67
N ARG A 144 0.28 16.55 11.40
CA ARG A 144 1.67 17.01 11.32
C ARG A 144 2.30 16.81 9.95
N ILE A 145 1.97 15.70 9.26
CA ILE A 145 2.55 15.32 7.96
C ILE A 145 1.82 15.97 6.81
N THR A 146 0.49 15.99 6.86
CA THR A 146 -0.36 16.47 5.76
C THR A 146 -0.82 17.90 5.90
N THR A 147 -0.62 18.51 7.07
CA THR A 147 -1.16 19.83 7.46
C THR A 147 -2.69 19.89 7.52
N ALA A 148 -3.35 18.74 7.46
CA ALA A 148 -4.81 18.60 7.46
C ALA A 148 -5.27 17.50 8.42
N PRO A 149 -6.46 17.61 9.01
CA PRO A 149 -7.02 16.53 9.82
C PRO A 149 -7.31 15.28 8.98
N VAL A 150 -7.48 14.15 9.66
CA VAL A 150 -7.88 12.88 9.02
C VAL A 150 -9.12 13.07 8.16
N GLY A 151 -9.13 12.45 6.97
CA GLY A 151 -10.18 12.57 5.96
C GLY A 151 -9.85 13.56 4.82
N PHE A 152 -8.84 14.43 5.00
CA PHE A 152 -8.48 15.46 4.01
C PHE A 152 -7.05 15.29 3.47
N ALA A 153 -6.40 14.17 3.74
CA ALA A 153 -5.10 13.83 3.17
C ALA A 153 -5.21 13.56 1.66
N GLY A 154 -4.24 14.04 0.89
CA GLY A 154 -4.17 13.84 -0.55
C GLY A 154 -2.73 13.85 -1.05
N PRO A 155 -2.44 13.31 -2.26
CA PRO A 155 -1.08 13.25 -2.80
C PRO A 155 -0.64 14.58 -3.45
N VAL A 156 -1.59 15.42 -3.88
CA VAL A 156 -1.28 16.68 -4.57
C VAL A 156 -0.68 17.66 -3.59
N LYS A 157 0.52 18.17 -3.88
CA LYS A 157 1.30 19.08 -3.01
C LYS A 157 1.73 18.46 -1.66
N LEU A 158 1.67 17.16 -1.49
CA LEU A 158 2.20 16.48 -0.30
C LEU A 158 3.74 16.42 -0.39
N GLU A 159 4.44 17.08 0.55
CA GLU A 159 5.90 17.19 0.54
C GLU A 159 6.60 16.42 1.67
N ASN A 160 5.85 16.02 2.71
CA ASN A 160 6.46 15.51 3.95
C ASN A 160 6.47 13.98 4.07
N ALA A 161 5.98 13.25 3.08
CA ALA A 161 6.02 11.80 3.05
C ALA A 161 6.18 11.26 1.62
N PRO A 162 6.94 10.14 1.43
CA PRO A 162 6.97 9.44 0.14
C PRO A 162 5.59 8.88 -0.18
N ILE A 163 5.20 8.99 -1.46
CA ILE A 163 3.88 8.58 -1.93
C ILE A 163 4.00 7.20 -2.58
N ILE A 164 3.41 6.19 -1.94
CA ILE A 164 3.23 4.84 -2.51
C ILE A 164 1.86 4.79 -3.16
N VAL A 165 1.81 4.38 -4.41
CA VAL A 165 0.57 4.38 -5.19
C VAL A 165 0.20 2.96 -5.58
N ASP A 166 -1.03 2.56 -5.27
CA ASP A 166 -1.57 1.30 -5.76
C ASP A 166 -1.78 1.33 -7.28
N ASN A 167 -1.57 0.18 -7.93
CA ASN A 167 -1.75 0.05 -9.37
C ASN A 167 -3.15 0.49 -9.85
N SER A 168 -4.18 0.36 -9.01
CA SER A 168 -5.55 0.77 -9.33
C SER A 168 -5.68 2.28 -9.59
N VAL A 169 -4.88 3.10 -8.92
CA VAL A 169 -4.89 4.56 -9.11
C VAL A 169 -4.40 4.93 -10.50
N MET A 170 -3.49 4.14 -11.08
CA MET A 170 -2.92 4.43 -12.38
C MET A 170 -3.89 4.20 -13.56
N THR A 171 -5.04 3.61 -13.29
CA THR A 171 -6.14 3.44 -14.26
C THR A 171 -7.25 4.47 -14.09
N MET A 172 -7.10 5.38 -13.11
CA MET A 172 -8.09 6.41 -12.81
C MET A 172 -7.82 7.70 -13.58
N HIS A 173 -8.90 8.43 -13.82
CA HIS A 173 -8.88 9.75 -14.46
C HIS A 173 -9.91 10.67 -13.82
N ASP A 174 -9.69 11.98 -13.94
CA ASP A 174 -10.57 13.03 -13.43
C ASP A 174 -10.94 12.82 -11.95
N CYS A 175 -9.93 12.55 -11.14
CA CYS A 175 -10.07 12.08 -9.78
C CYS A 175 -10.37 13.20 -8.78
N VAL A 176 -10.91 12.79 -7.65
CA VAL A 176 -11.07 13.61 -6.44
C VAL A 176 -10.14 13.10 -5.35
N THR A 177 -9.50 13.99 -4.60
CA THR A 177 -8.66 13.62 -3.45
C THR A 177 -8.66 14.71 -2.38
N GLY A 178 -8.17 14.40 -1.18
CA GLY A 178 -8.05 15.38 -0.10
C GLY A 178 -7.20 16.59 -0.50
N GLY A 179 -7.61 17.78 -0.08
CA GLY A 179 -6.99 19.07 -0.44
C GLY A 179 -5.93 19.54 0.54
N LEU A 180 -5.46 18.71 1.49
CA LEU A 180 -4.49 19.04 2.54
C LEU A 180 -4.95 20.23 3.42
N LYS A 181 -6.25 20.42 3.51
CA LYS A 181 -6.92 21.43 4.35
C LYS A 181 -8.25 20.87 4.85
N LYS A 182 -8.66 21.27 6.04
CA LYS A 182 -9.97 20.92 6.56
C LYS A 182 -11.08 21.39 5.61
N ASP A 183 -12.05 20.52 5.36
CA ASP A 183 -13.24 20.80 4.53
C ASP A 183 -12.93 21.21 3.07
N VAL A 184 -11.81 20.70 2.52
CA VAL A 184 -11.38 20.98 1.14
C VAL A 184 -10.96 19.70 0.44
N HIS A 185 -11.39 19.54 -0.81
CA HIS A 185 -10.90 18.50 -1.71
C HIS A 185 -10.44 19.11 -3.03
N PHE A 186 -9.53 18.41 -3.70
CA PHE A 186 -9.13 18.67 -5.08
C PHE A 186 -9.95 17.83 -6.03
N VAL A 187 -10.42 18.43 -7.12
CA VAL A 187 -11.08 17.76 -8.24
C VAL A 187 -10.23 17.90 -9.50
N HIS A 188 -10.54 17.14 -10.55
CA HIS A 188 -9.82 17.12 -11.82
C HIS A 188 -8.36 16.69 -11.69
N VAL A 189 -8.08 15.81 -10.72
CA VAL A 189 -6.73 15.29 -10.49
C VAL A 189 -6.42 14.16 -11.45
N GLU A 190 -5.28 14.24 -12.14
CA GLU A 190 -4.74 13.18 -12.99
C GLU A 190 -3.50 12.58 -12.35
N PRO A 191 -3.45 11.26 -12.11
CA PRO A 191 -2.24 10.57 -11.71
C PRO A 191 -1.08 10.85 -12.68
N ASN A 192 0.15 10.98 -12.17
CA ASN A 192 1.38 11.38 -12.90
C ASN A 192 1.43 12.82 -13.44
N ARG A 193 0.32 13.52 -13.59
CA ARG A 193 0.32 14.94 -13.94
C ARG A 193 0.44 15.82 -12.70
N ASP A 194 -0.37 15.53 -11.67
CA ASP A 194 -0.58 16.44 -10.54
C ASP A 194 0.20 16.03 -9.28
N PHE A 195 0.74 14.84 -9.25
CA PHE A 195 1.67 14.38 -8.21
C PHE A 195 2.61 13.31 -8.76
N THR A 196 3.76 13.13 -8.10
CA THR A 196 4.76 12.14 -8.52
C THR A 196 4.85 11.03 -7.50
N PRO A 197 4.50 9.78 -7.86
CA PRO A 197 4.70 8.62 -7.00
C PRO A 197 6.19 8.39 -6.69
N PHE A 198 6.50 8.05 -5.45
CA PHE A 198 7.79 7.43 -5.12
C PHE A 198 7.86 6.00 -5.68
N MET A 199 6.73 5.28 -5.56
CA MET A 199 6.60 3.90 -6.05
C MET A 199 5.17 3.63 -6.47
N VAL A 200 5.00 2.90 -7.57
CA VAL A 200 3.72 2.33 -8.00
C VAL A 200 3.82 0.81 -7.84
N THR A 201 2.88 0.20 -7.12
CA THR A 201 2.93 -1.22 -6.78
C THR A 201 1.56 -1.75 -6.35
N ASP A 202 1.42 -3.07 -6.18
CA ASP A 202 0.21 -3.71 -5.65
C ASP A 202 0.24 -3.69 -4.12
N VAL A 203 -0.60 -2.85 -3.53
CA VAL A 203 -0.83 -2.79 -2.07
C VAL A 203 -2.27 -3.05 -1.68
N ARG A 204 -3.14 -3.38 -2.63
CA ARG A 204 -4.57 -3.60 -2.35
C ARG A 204 -4.85 -4.98 -1.73
N THR A 205 -5.86 -5.03 -0.90
CA THR A 205 -6.47 -6.28 -0.46
C THR A 205 -7.32 -6.84 -1.60
N VAL A 206 -7.02 -8.07 -2.03
CA VAL A 206 -7.79 -8.77 -3.07
C VAL A 206 -9.09 -9.29 -2.49
N LYS A 207 -10.19 -9.16 -3.26
CA LYS A 207 -11.54 -9.58 -2.88
C LYS A 207 -12.09 -10.60 -3.88
N PRO A 208 -13.08 -11.44 -3.48
CA PRO A 208 -13.85 -12.23 -4.43
C PRO A 208 -14.47 -11.34 -5.51
N GLY A 209 -14.41 -11.78 -6.77
CA GLY A 209 -14.81 -10.98 -7.94
C GLY A 209 -13.66 -10.22 -8.61
N ASP A 210 -12.53 -10.02 -7.92
CA ASP A 210 -11.32 -9.47 -8.55
C ASP A 210 -10.77 -10.42 -9.61
N ILE A 211 -10.03 -9.88 -10.56
CA ILE A 211 -9.58 -10.60 -11.77
C ILE A 211 -8.22 -11.24 -11.54
N CYS A 212 -8.14 -12.53 -11.83
CA CYS A 212 -6.90 -13.31 -11.77
C CYS A 212 -5.84 -12.73 -12.74
N PRO A 213 -4.62 -12.46 -12.26
CA PRO A 213 -3.57 -11.88 -13.09
C PRO A 213 -3.10 -12.84 -14.19
N ASP A 214 -3.20 -14.17 -13.95
CA ASP A 214 -2.67 -15.17 -14.87
C ASP A 214 -3.62 -15.49 -16.01
N CYS A 215 -4.94 -15.60 -15.75
CA CYS A 215 -5.89 -16.09 -16.76
C CYS A 215 -7.11 -15.19 -17.00
N GLY A 216 -7.29 -14.12 -16.24
CA GLY A 216 -8.39 -13.19 -16.36
C GLY A 216 -9.76 -13.68 -15.87
N ALA A 217 -9.83 -14.79 -15.14
CA ALA A 217 -11.07 -15.24 -14.50
C ALA A 217 -11.29 -14.54 -13.17
N GLU A 218 -12.53 -14.43 -12.73
CA GLU A 218 -12.89 -13.88 -11.43
C GLU A 218 -12.47 -14.82 -10.29
N PHE A 219 -11.98 -14.25 -9.21
CA PHE A 219 -11.63 -14.97 -8.00
C PHE A 219 -12.85 -15.32 -7.14
N TYR A 220 -12.73 -16.40 -6.41
CA TYR A 220 -13.58 -16.72 -5.27
C TYR A 220 -12.72 -16.94 -4.03
N SER A 221 -13.33 -16.93 -2.85
CA SER A 221 -12.63 -17.16 -1.59
C SER A 221 -13.14 -18.43 -0.90
N LYS A 222 -12.25 -19.04 -0.12
CA LYS A 222 -12.58 -20.09 0.84
C LYS A 222 -11.83 -19.88 2.14
N LYS A 223 -12.41 -20.32 3.23
CA LYS A 223 -11.70 -20.44 4.49
C LYS A 223 -10.80 -21.68 4.49
N GLY A 224 -9.60 -21.52 5.03
CA GLY A 224 -8.60 -22.57 5.15
C GLY A 224 -8.03 -22.66 6.56
N ASN A 225 -7.59 -23.85 6.94
CA ASN A 225 -6.77 -24.04 8.14
C ASN A 225 -5.32 -24.18 7.70
N GLU A 226 -4.42 -23.50 8.38
CA GLU A 226 -2.99 -23.74 8.20
C GLU A 226 -2.62 -25.12 8.69
N LEU A 227 -1.99 -25.92 7.82
CA LEU A 227 -1.51 -27.27 8.17
C LEU A 227 -0.05 -27.28 8.57
N GLY A 228 0.70 -26.25 8.21
CA GLY A 228 2.10 -26.14 8.54
C GLY A 228 2.68 -24.84 7.99
N HIS A 229 3.73 -24.36 8.62
CA HIS A 229 4.40 -23.12 8.24
C HIS A 229 5.90 -23.33 8.07
N ILE A 230 6.47 -22.77 7.01
CA ILE A 230 7.91 -22.77 6.76
C ILE A 230 8.44 -21.36 6.86
N PHE A 231 9.31 -21.12 7.83
CA PHE A 231 9.96 -19.84 8.02
C PHE A 231 11.35 -19.83 7.38
N LYS A 232 11.55 -18.98 6.41
CA LYS A 232 12.88 -18.70 5.82
C LYS A 232 13.54 -17.58 6.63
N LEU A 233 14.30 -17.95 7.66
CA LEU A 233 14.93 -17.01 8.59
C LEU A 233 16.20 -16.36 8.02
N GLY A 234 16.80 -16.96 6.99
CA GLY A 234 18.04 -16.46 6.39
C GLY A 234 19.19 -16.43 7.42
N ASP A 235 19.95 -15.38 7.42
CA ASP A 235 21.06 -15.15 8.33
C ASP A 235 20.78 -14.11 9.43
N LYS A 236 19.52 -13.70 9.58
CA LYS A 236 19.08 -12.66 10.52
C LYS A 236 19.56 -12.87 11.94
N TYR A 237 19.39 -14.08 12.47
CA TYR A 237 19.79 -14.40 13.84
C TYR A 237 21.24 -14.81 13.94
N THR A 238 21.75 -15.56 12.97
CA THR A 238 23.13 -16.03 12.98
C THR A 238 24.14 -14.88 12.86
N LYS A 239 23.83 -13.85 12.07
CA LYS A 239 24.66 -12.63 12.01
C LYS A 239 24.64 -11.85 13.33
N SER A 240 23.45 -11.60 13.90
CA SER A 240 23.33 -10.85 15.14
C SER A 240 23.98 -11.55 16.35
N MET A 241 24.05 -12.88 16.30
CA MET A 241 24.68 -13.72 17.35
C MET A 241 26.14 -14.08 17.03
N ASN A 242 26.70 -13.59 15.93
CA ASN A 242 28.04 -13.90 15.44
C ASN A 242 28.31 -15.42 15.31
N VAL A 243 27.27 -16.19 14.92
CA VAL A 243 27.41 -17.63 14.70
C VAL A 243 28.06 -17.87 13.33
N THR A 244 29.19 -18.53 13.33
CA THR A 244 29.93 -18.88 12.08
C THR A 244 30.35 -20.34 12.08
N TYR A 245 30.59 -20.88 10.89
CA TYR A 245 31.19 -22.20 10.68
C TYR A 245 32.27 -22.12 9.61
N LEU A 246 33.18 -23.08 9.58
CA LEU A 246 34.16 -23.24 8.50
C LEU A 246 33.55 -24.11 7.39
N ASP A 247 33.54 -23.62 6.17
CA ASP A 247 33.14 -24.40 5.00
C ASP A 247 34.23 -25.43 4.62
N VAL A 248 33.94 -26.24 3.62
CA VAL A 248 34.87 -27.28 3.13
C VAL A 248 36.22 -26.75 2.66
N ASN A 249 36.35 -25.46 2.41
CA ASN A 249 37.59 -24.76 2.01
C ASN A 249 38.27 -24.05 3.19
N GLY A 250 37.73 -24.21 4.40
CA GLY A 250 38.26 -23.53 5.60
C GLY A 250 37.88 -22.05 5.69
N LYS A 251 36.90 -21.57 4.93
CA LYS A 251 36.42 -20.19 4.96
C LYS A 251 35.26 -20.04 5.95
N LEU A 252 35.33 -19.01 6.79
CA LEU A 252 34.22 -18.66 7.69
C LEU A 252 32.98 -18.26 6.91
N GLN A 253 31.87 -18.89 7.23
CA GLN A 253 30.55 -18.63 6.67
C GLN A 253 29.53 -18.44 7.78
N THR A 254 28.48 -17.67 7.49
CA THR A 254 27.34 -17.50 8.39
C THR A 254 26.24 -18.52 8.02
N PRO A 255 25.74 -19.33 8.95
CA PRO A 255 24.67 -20.28 8.65
C PRO A 255 23.39 -19.61 8.20
N ILE A 256 22.75 -20.19 7.18
CA ILE A 256 21.41 -19.81 6.76
C ILE A 256 20.41 -20.71 7.51
N MET A 257 19.43 -20.07 8.14
CA MET A 257 18.45 -20.73 8.99
C MET A 257 17.10 -20.86 8.32
N GLY A 258 16.42 -21.95 8.62
CA GLY A 258 15.00 -22.15 8.36
C GLY A 258 14.36 -22.81 9.58
N CYS A 259 13.06 -22.58 9.73
CA CYS A 259 12.26 -23.25 10.75
C CYS A 259 10.96 -23.74 10.08
N TYR A 260 10.42 -24.85 10.56
CA TYR A 260 9.09 -25.31 10.16
C TYR A 260 8.34 -25.82 11.39
N GLY A 261 7.03 -25.62 11.35
CA GLY A 261 6.10 -26.09 12.36
C GLY A 261 4.86 -26.72 11.73
N ILE A 262 4.24 -27.63 12.42
CA ILE A 262 2.99 -28.30 12.05
C ILE A 262 1.97 -28.01 13.13
#